data_676a6f674f8069fcd35432e16a873e44
#
_entry.id   676a6f674f8069fcd35432e16a873e44
#
_cell.length_a   1.000
_cell.length_b   1.000
_cell.length_c   1.000
_cell.angle_alpha   90.00
_cell.angle_beta   90.00
_cell.angle_gamma   90.00
#
_symmetry.space_group_name_H-M   'P 1'
#
loop_
_entity.id
_entity.type
_entity.pdbx_description
1 polymer ?
#
loop_
_entity_poly.entity_id
_entity_poly.type
_entity_poly.pdbx_seq_one_letter_code
_entity_poly.pdbx_strand_id
1 'polypeptide(L)'
;MLIGYARCSTADQNLDWQLDALKKKGCERIYQEKVTGTKKERPELNRMLEALRKGDTVLVCELTRLSRSTKDLFELVERINACGADIKSLKESWLDTTTPHGKLLFTISAGISQFERDLTHERTMDGLAAARARGRLGGRPKTDEKKIQQALAMYDANNIQIKDILEATGISRATLYLYLERRKEMQSSQPQSITDNS
;
A
#
# COMPACT_ATOMS: atom_id res chain seq x y z
N MET A 1 11.94 -30.94 -8.08
CA MET A 1 13.20 -30.16 -8.05
C MET A 1 13.21 -29.26 -6.82
N LEU A 2 14.38 -29.03 -6.19
CA LEU A 2 14.52 -28.06 -5.10
C LEU A 2 14.95 -26.71 -5.65
N ILE A 3 14.13 -25.67 -5.43
CA ILE A 3 14.35 -24.33 -5.95
C ILE A 3 14.55 -23.38 -4.78
N GLY A 4 15.71 -22.72 -4.69
CA GLY A 4 16.03 -21.76 -3.66
C GLY A 4 15.56 -20.34 -4.03
N TYR A 5 15.09 -19.58 -3.02
CA TYR A 5 14.89 -18.15 -3.16
C TYR A 5 15.61 -17.40 -2.05
N ALA A 6 16.45 -16.43 -2.44
CA ALA A 6 17.25 -15.61 -1.55
C ALA A 6 17.01 -14.11 -1.82
N ARG A 7 16.87 -13.30 -0.78
CA ARG A 7 16.61 -11.85 -0.91
C ARG A 7 17.39 -11.03 0.11
N CYS A 8 17.97 -9.91 -0.32
CA CYS A 8 18.47 -8.87 0.57
C CYS A 8 17.83 -7.51 0.25
N SER A 9 17.81 -6.61 1.25
CA SER A 9 17.16 -5.29 1.15
C SER A 9 18.11 -4.14 0.86
N THR A 10 19.42 -4.31 1.06
CA THR A 10 20.45 -3.30 0.83
C THR A 10 21.62 -3.87 0.04
N ALA A 11 22.39 -3.00 -0.62
CA ALA A 11 23.55 -3.40 -1.39
C ALA A 11 24.65 -4.06 -0.50
N ASP A 12 24.67 -3.68 0.79
CA ASP A 12 25.69 -4.12 1.76
C ASP A 12 25.31 -5.40 2.52
N GLN A 13 24.06 -5.89 2.38
CA GLN A 13 23.66 -7.16 2.97
C GLN A 13 24.14 -8.32 2.08
N ASN A 14 25.05 -9.10 2.66
CA ASN A 14 25.61 -10.27 1.99
C ASN A 14 24.55 -11.38 1.85
N LEU A 15 24.35 -11.86 0.64
CA LEU A 15 23.50 -13.02 0.32
C LEU A 15 24.21 -14.36 0.55
N ASP A 16 25.52 -14.36 0.75
CA ASP A 16 26.36 -15.57 0.70
C ASP A 16 25.88 -16.63 1.69
N TRP A 17 25.56 -16.23 2.92
CA TRP A 17 25.04 -17.19 3.91
C TRP A 17 23.73 -17.87 3.49
N GLN A 18 22.84 -17.14 2.77
CA GLN A 18 21.60 -17.72 2.26
C GLN A 18 21.90 -18.68 1.10
N LEU A 19 22.78 -18.28 0.20
CA LEU A 19 23.18 -19.11 -0.94
C LEU A 19 23.86 -20.38 -0.48
N ASP A 20 24.75 -20.31 0.49
CA ASP A 20 25.44 -21.47 1.06
C ASP A 20 24.47 -22.43 1.77
N ALA A 21 23.52 -21.87 2.53
CA ALA A 21 22.50 -22.66 3.19
C ALA A 21 21.59 -23.39 2.16
N LEU A 22 21.17 -22.69 1.10
CA LEU A 22 20.33 -23.28 0.05
C LEU A 22 21.08 -24.31 -0.78
N LYS A 23 22.33 -24.04 -1.15
CA LYS A 23 23.20 -25.01 -1.82
C LYS A 23 23.44 -26.26 -0.98
N LYS A 24 23.73 -26.09 0.30
CA LYS A 24 23.91 -27.20 1.25
C LYS A 24 22.67 -28.08 1.38
N LYS A 25 21.47 -27.52 1.14
CA LYS A 25 20.21 -28.26 1.12
C LYS A 25 19.91 -28.91 -0.23
N GLY A 26 20.78 -28.74 -1.23
CA GLY A 26 20.65 -29.37 -2.53
C GLY A 26 19.73 -28.61 -3.51
N CYS A 27 19.57 -27.29 -3.35
CA CYS A 27 18.82 -26.50 -4.33
C CYS A 27 19.54 -26.55 -5.69
N GLU A 28 18.84 -27.02 -6.71
CA GLU A 28 19.34 -27.16 -8.09
C GLU A 28 19.36 -25.81 -8.81
N ARG A 29 18.43 -24.92 -8.44
CA ARG A 29 18.32 -23.56 -8.97
C ARG A 29 18.04 -22.57 -7.84
N ILE A 30 18.71 -21.42 -7.84
CA ILE A 30 18.52 -20.39 -6.82
C ILE A 30 18.24 -19.04 -7.50
N TYR A 31 17.09 -18.44 -7.17
CA TYR A 31 16.72 -17.11 -7.60
C TYR A 31 17.16 -16.11 -6.53
N GLN A 32 17.85 -15.06 -6.98
CA GLN A 32 18.47 -14.06 -6.09
C GLN A 32 17.87 -12.68 -6.34
N GLU A 33 17.29 -12.09 -5.33
CA GLU A 33 16.66 -10.79 -5.42
C GLU A 33 17.41 -9.73 -4.59
N LYS A 34 17.84 -8.64 -5.24
CA LYS A 34 18.36 -7.46 -4.55
C LYS A 34 17.34 -6.32 -4.71
N VAL A 35 16.59 -6.01 -3.65
CA VAL A 35 15.54 -4.98 -3.67
C VAL A 35 15.94 -3.83 -2.76
N THR A 36 16.27 -2.67 -3.33
CA THR A 36 16.45 -1.42 -2.60
C THR A 36 15.09 -0.91 -2.09
N GLY A 37 15.05 -0.43 -0.85
CA GLY A 37 13.91 -0.17 0.05
C GLY A 37 12.57 0.33 -0.50
N THR A 38 12.51 1.00 -1.65
CA THR A 38 11.28 1.60 -2.20
C THR A 38 10.67 0.84 -3.39
N LYS A 39 11.45 -0.01 -4.06
CA LYS A 39 10.94 -0.78 -5.22
C LYS A 39 10.13 -1.98 -4.76
N LYS A 40 8.85 -2.04 -5.17
CA LYS A 40 7.95 -3.20 -4.95
C LYS A 40 8.18 -4.33 -5.94
N GLU A 41 8.84 -4.05 -7.07
CA GLU A 41 9.06 -5.01 -8.13
C GLU A 41 10.07 -6.08 -7.72
N ARG A 42 9.70 -7.33 -7.92
CA ARG A 42 10.47 -8.52 -7.57
C ARG A 42 10.59 -9.44 -8.79
N PRO A 43 11.39 -9.05 -9.79
CA PRO A 43 11.48 -9.77 -11.06
C PRO A 43 11.95 -11.22 -10.89
N GLU A 44 12.90 -11.47 -9.99
CA GLU A 44 13.40 -12.83 -9.78
C GLU A 44 12.37 -13.73 -9.05
N LEU A 45 11.56 -13.16 -8.14
CA LEU A 45 10.43 -13.89 -7.57
C LEU A 45 9.41 -14.28 -8.65
N ASN A 46 9.06 -13.33 -9.53
CA ASN A 46 8.11 -13.59 -10.60
C ASN A 46 8.63 -14.65 -11.56
N ARG A 47 9.91 -14.55 -11.97
CA ARG A 47 10.56 -15.57 -12.80
C ARG A 47 10.56 -16.94 -12.13
N MET A 48 10.78 -16.99 -10.81
CA MET A 48 10.70 -18.24 -10.07
C MET A 48 9.28 -18.82 -10.15
N LEU A 49 8.24 -18.01 -9.87
CA LEU A 49 6.84 -18.45 -9.90
C LEU A 49 6.40 -18.93 -11.29
N GLU A 50 6.86 -18.28 -12.37
CA GLU A 50 6.57 -18.68 -13.75
C GLU A 50 7.28 -20.00 -14.14
N ALA A 51 8.42 -20.28 -13.51
CA ALA A 51 9.20 -21.49 -13.79
C ALA A 51 8.79 -22.70 -12.97
N LEU A 52 7.93 -22.53 -11.94
CA LEU A 52 7.49 -23.63 -11.07
C LEU A 52 6.70 -24.69 -11.83
N ARG A 53 6.93 -25.94 -11.46
CA ARG A 53 6.22 -27.10 -11.98
C ARG A 53 5.66 -27.94 -10.83
N LYS A 54 4.66 -28.74 -11.15
CA LYS A 54 4.09 -29.68 -10.18
C LYS A 54 5.17 -30.59 -9.59
N GLY A 55 5.22 -30.68 -8.27
CA GLY A 55 6.21 -31.48 -7.52
C GLY A 55 7.53 -30.74 -7.24
N ASP A 56 7.66 -29.47 -7.64
CA ASP A 56 8.78 -28.64 -7.19
C ASP A 56 8.60 -28.22 -5.73
N THR A 57 9.71 -27.93 -5.04
CA THR A 57 9.68 -27.40 -3.67
C THR A 57 10.53 -26.15 -3.61
N VAL A 58 9.88 -25.03 -3.26
CA VAL A 58 10.55 -23.75 -3.02
C VAL A 58 11.17 -23.76 -1.62
N LEU A 59 12.45 -23.47 -1.50
CA LEU A 59 13.19 -23.40 -0.26
C LEU A 59 13.60 -21.95 0.04
N VAL A 60 13.31 -21.48 1.25
CA VAL A 60 13.74 -20.16 1.74
C VAL A 60 14.47 -20.31 3.07
N CYS A 61 15.45 -19.45 3.33
CA CYS A 61 16.15 -19.49 4.61
C CYS A 61 15.27 -19.06 5.78
N GLU A 62 14.46 -18.02 5.58
CA GLU A 62 13.48 -17.50 6.55
C GLU A 62 12.35 -16.78 5.82
N LEU A 63 11.18 -16.69 6.43
CA LEU A 63 9.98 -16.09 5.83
C LEU A 63 10.14 -14.62 5.46
N THR A 64 10.92 -13.88 6.23
CA THR A 64 11.23 -12.47 5.97
C THR A 64 11.92 -12.24 4.63
N ARG A 65 12.52 -13.29 4.04
CA ARG A 65 13.11 -13.24 2.69
C ARG A 65 12.06 -13.42 1.61
N LEU A 66 11.02 -14.20 1.89
CA LEU A 66 9.93 -14.41 0.94
C LEU A 66 8.97 -13.22 0.91
N SER A 67 8.54 -12.73 2.08
CA SER A 67 7.59 -11.62 2.18
C SER A 67 7.92 -10.64 3.31
N ARG A 68 7.37 -9.43 3.21
CA ARG A 68 7.46 -8.39 4.25
C ARG A 68 6.17 -8.28 5.07
N SER A 69 5.09 -8.84 4.58
CA SER A 69 3.80 -8.85 5.26
C SER A 69 3.24 -10.26 5.32
N THR A 70 2.48 -10.52 6.36
CA THR A 70 1.79 -11.81 6.52
C THR A 70 0.80 -12.06 5.39
N LYS A 71 0.10 -11.02 4.94
CA LYS A 71 -0.83 -11.10 3.81
C LYS A 71 -0.14 -11.57 2.54
N ASP A 72 0.94 -10.86 2.13
CA ASP A 72 1.70 -11.22 0.92
C ASP A 72 2.29 -12.62 1.02
N LEU A 73 2.67 -13.06 2.25
CA LEU A 73 3.18 -14.42 2.48
C LEU A 73 2.13 -15.47 2.12
N PHE A 74 0.91 -15.32 2.65
CA PHE A 74 -0.16 -16.29 2.37
C PHE A 74 -0.53 -16.30 0.89
N GLU A 75 -0.67 -15.14 0.24
CA GLU A 75 -0.93 -15.04 -1.19
C GLU A 75 0.16 -15.72 -2.04
N LEU A 76 1.43 -15.55 -1.66
CA LEU A 76 2.55 -16.21 -2.36
C LEU A 76 2.53 -17.72 -2.19
N VAL A 77 2.27 -18.22 -0.97
CA VAL A 77 2.21 -19.67 -0.72
C VAL A 77 1.02 -20.28 -1.46
N GLU A 78 -0.14 -19.62 -1.51
CA GLU A 78 -1.28 -20.06 -2.30
C GLU A 78 -0.94 -20.14 -3.80
N ARG A 79 -0.24 -19.14 -4.34
CA ARG A 79 0.22 -19.16 -5.74
C ARG A 79 1.19 -20.31 -6.02
N ILE A 80 2.12 -20.60 -5.11
CA ILE A 80 3.04 -21.74 -5.23
C ILE A 80 2.25 -23.04 -5.22
N ASN A 81 1.32 -23.21 -4.27
CA ASN A 81 0.48 -24.41 -4.18
C ASN A 81 -0.45 -24.58 -5.40
N ALA A 82 -0.97 -23.48 -5.97
CA ALA A 82 -1.78 -23.51 -7.19
C ALA A 82 -1.01 -24.05 -8.40
N CYS A 83 0.31 -23.84 -8.45
CA CYS A 83 1.20 -24.44 -9.45
C CYS A 83 1.47 -25.94 -9.18
N GLY A 84 0.95 -26.51 -8.09
CA GLY A 84 1.25 -27.88 -7.63
C GLY A 84 2.64 -28.03 -7.02
N ALA A 85 3.28 -26.94 -6.63
CA ALA A 85 4.56 -26.91 -5.95
C ALA A 85 4.35 -26.70 -4.44
N ASP A 86 5.34 -27.07 -3.65
CA ASP A 86 5.35 -26.92 -2.20
C ASP A 86 6.38 -25.85 -1.78
N ILE A 87 6.28 -25.40 -0.53
CA ILE A 87 7.25 -24.46 0.06
C ILE A 87 7.71 -24.94 1.42
N LYS A 88 8.99 -24.66 1.72
CA LYS A 88 9.61 -24.98 3.00
C LYS A 88 10.53 -23.86 3.46
N SER A 89 10.44 -23.45 4.71
CA SER A 89 11.42 -22.58 5.36
C SER A 89 12.45 -23.42 6.15
N LEU A 90 13.70 -22.95 6.14
CA LEU A 90 14.76 -23.57 6.92
C LEU A 90 14.69 -23.18 8.40
N LYS A 91 14.26 -21.95 8.68
CA LYS A 91 14.19 -21.40 10.04
C LYS A 91 12.86 -21.71 10.71
N GLU A 92 11.77 -21.52 10.01
CA GLU A 92 10.41 -21.71 10.53
C GLU A 92 9.91 -23.12 10.18
N SER A 93 10.02 -24.05 11.11
CA SER A 93 9.63 -25.45 10.94
C SER A 93 8.12 -25.66 10.67
N TRP A 94 7.28 -24.70 11.06
CA TRP A 94 5.84 -24.75 10.82
C TRP A 94 5.46 -24.46 9.35
N LEU A 95 6.35 -23.79 8.59
CA LEU A 95 6.16 -23.60 7.16
C LEU A 95 6.88 -24.71 6.38
N ASP A 96 6.23 -25.81 6.22
CA ASP A 96 6.65 -26.95 5.40
C ASP A 96 5.41 -27.58 4.75
N THR A 97 5.00 -27.07 3.59
CA THR A 97 3.82 -27.59 2.89
C THR A 97 4.06 -28.92 2.19
N THR A 98 5.28 -29.46 2.24
CA THR A 98 5.57 -30.81 1.72
C THR A 98 4.92 -31.90 2.55
N THR A 99 4.54 -31.58 3.80
CA THR A 99 3.93 -32.52 4.74
C THR A 99 2.46 -32.18 5.00
N PRO A 100 1.57 -33.18 5.23
CA PRO A 100 0.18 -32.92 5.60
C PRO A 100 0.06 -32.08 6.89
N HIS A 101 0.94 -32.31 7.86
CA HIS A 101 0.99 -31.55 9.12
C HIS A 101 1.34 -30.08 8.90
N GLY A 102 2.35 -29.80 8.07
CA GLY A 102 2.74 -28.44 7.73
C GLY A 102 1.65 -27.72 6.93
N LYS A 103 0.96 -28.41 6.01
CA LYS A 103 -0.22 -27.86 5.31
C LYS A 103 -1.32 -27.45 6.30
N LEU A 104 -1.63 -28.30 7.28
CA LEU A 104 -2.60 -28.00 8.32
C LEU A 104 -2.18 -26.77 9.16
N LEU A 105 -0.94 -26.73 9.64
CA LEU A 105 -0.42 -25.60 10.42
C LEU A 105 -0.45 -24.29 9.64
N PHE A 106 -0.08 -24.34 8.34
CA PHE A 106 -0.16 -23.20 7.47
C PHE A 106 -1.61 -22.68 7.33
N THR A 107 -2.57 -23.57 7.08
CA THR A 107 -4.00 -23.23 6.95
C THR A 107 -4.54 -22.61 8.24
N ILE A 108 -4.20 -23.15 9.40
CA ILE A 108 -4.61 -22.59 10.70
C ILE A 108 -4.02 -21.18 10.88
N SER A 109 -2.72 -21.02 10.60
CA SER A 109 -2.04 -19.71 10.71
C SER A 109 -2.63 -18.67 9.77
N ALA A 110 -2.99 -19.06 8.55
CA ALA A 110 -3.67 -18.21 7.59
C ALA A 110 -5.05 -17.76 8.12
N GLY A 111 -5.83 -18.70 8.65
CA GLY A 111 -7.14 -18.43 9.25
C GLY A 111 -7.07 -17.48 10.44
N ILE A 112 -6.12 -17.69 11.36
CA ILE A 112 -5.90 -16.77 12.49
C ILE A 112 -5.53 -15.38 12.00
N SER A 113 -4.62 -15.26 11.05
CA SER A 113 -4.20 -13.96 10.50
C SER A 113 -5.33 -13.25 9.76
N GLN A 114 -6.24 -13.97 9.12
CA GLN A 114 -7.43 -13.39 8.52
C GLN A 114 -8.40 -12.90 9.60
N PHE A 115 -8.68 -13.71 10.59
CA PHE A 115 -9.55 -13.35 11.71
C PHE A 115 -9.08 -12.08 12.44
N GLU A 116 -7.78 -11.97 12.74
CA GLU A 116 -7.23 -10.75 13.35
C GLU A 116 -7.43 -9.50 12.50
N ARG A 117 -7.30 -9.63 11.16
CA ARG A 117 -7.56 -8.52 10.23
C ARG A 117 -9.02 -8.11 10.24
N ASP A 118 -9.93 -9.08 10.18
CA ASP A 118 -11.37 -8.83 10.16
C ASP A 118 -11.83 -8.18 11.46
N LEU A 119 -11.34 -8.65 12.60
CA LEU A 119 -11.61 -8.05 13.91
C LEU A 119 -11.08 -6.61 14.02
N THR A 120 -9.89 -6.35 13.46
CA THR A 120 -9.31 -5.00 13.45
C THR A 120 -10.12 -4.08 12.52
N HIS A 121 -10.59 -4.59 11.39
CA HIS A 121 -11.45 -3.85 10.47
C HIS A 121 -12.79 -3.49 11.13
N GLU A 122 -13.45 -4.45 11.77
CA GLU A 122 -14.71 -4.25 12.51
C GLU A 122 -14.56 -3.15 13.57
N ARG A 123 -13.55 -3.26 14.45
CA ARG A 123 -13.27 -2.23 15.46
C ARG A 123 -13.00 -0.85 14.88
N THR A 124 -12.33 -0.79 13.73
CA THR A 124 -12.05 0.47 13.03
C THR A 124 -13.35 1.07 12.48
N MET A 125 -14.21 0.26 11.88
CA MET A 125 -15.50 0.71 11.36
C MET A 125 -16.41 1.21 12.48
N ASP A 126 -16.48 0.51 13.61
CA ASP A 126 -17.24 0.93 14.80
C ASP A 126 -16.70 2.24 15.36
N GLY A 127 -15.37 2.36 15.46
CA GLY A 127 -14.71 3.60 15.89
C GLY A 127 -15.00 4.78 14.96
N LEU A 128 -15.02 4.57 13.65
CA LEU A 128 -15.37 5.59 12.65
C LEU A 128 -16.84 5.96 12.72
N ALA A 129 -17.75 5.00 12.90
CA ALA A 129 -19.18 5.25 13.08
C ALA A 129 -19.43 6.10 14.33
N ALA A 130 -18.82 5.75 15.46
CA ALA A 130 -18.91 6.52 16.70
C ALA A 130 -18.31 7.93 16.57
N ALA A 131 -17.21 8.09 15.85
CA ALA A 131 -16.59 9.40 15.59
C ALA A 131 -17.50 10.28 14.72
N ARG A 132 -18.10 9.72 13.68
CA ARG A 132 -19.06 10.42 12.79
C ARG A 132 -20.31 10.85 13.55
N ALA A 133 -20.86 9.99 14.42
CA ALA A 133 -22.00 10.32 15.28
C ALA A 133 -21.70 11.49 16.22
N ARG A 134 -20.42 11.71 16.60
CA ARG A 134 -19.96 12.85 17.40
C ARG A 134 -19.56 14.07 16.56
N GLY A 135 -19.86 14.08 15.24
CA GLY A 135 -19.52 15.17 14.32
C GLY A 135 -18.05 15.19 13.86
N ARG A 136 -17.26 14.17 14.18
CA ARG A 136 -15.86 14.06 13.73
C ARG A 136 -15.80 13.35 12.39
N LEU A 137 -15.86 14.12 11.30
CA LEU A 137 -15.94 13.57 9.95
C LEU A 137 -14.56 13.11 9.39
N GLY A 138 -13.47 13.50 10.05
CA GLY A 138 -12.11 13.22 9.56
C GLY A 138 -11.81 13.95 8.25
N GLY A 139 -10.69 13.61 7.64
CA GLY A 139 -10.23 14.20 6.38
C GLY A 139 -9.35 15.43 6.60
N ARG A 140 -8.91 16.07 5.48
CA ARG A 140 -8.11 17.29 5.52
C ARG A 140 -8.97 18.46 6.04
N PRO A 141 -8.50 19.23 7.06
CA PRO A 141 -9.21 20.41 7.52
C PRO A 141 -9.53 21.35 6.35
N LYS A 142 -10.73 21.92 6.36
CA LYS A 142 -11.09 22.95 5.37
C LYS A 142 -10.15 24.14 5.54
N THR A 143 -9.82 24.78 4.42
CA THR A 143 -9.05 26.04 4.45
C THR A 143 -9.86 27.08 5.20
N ASP A 144 -9.18 27.87 6.05
CA ASP A 144 -9.83 28.91 6.85
C ASP A 144 -10.57 29.90 5.93
N GLU A 145 -11.85 30.07 6.21
CA GLU A 145 -12.73 30.96 5.44
C GLU A 145 -12.23 32.41 5.41
N LYS A 146 -11.62 32.87 6.52
CA LYS A 146 -11.03 34.22 6.59
C LYS A 146 -9.89 34.38 5.60
N LYS A 147 -9.03 33.38 5.48
CA LYS A 147 -7.93 33.38 4.50
C LYS A 147 -8.42 33.36 3.06
N ILE A 148 -9.53 32.65 2.81
CA ILE A 148 -10.15 32.61 1.49
C ILE A 148 -10.73 33.98 1.13
N GLN A 149 -11.52 34.60 2.05
CA GLN A 149 -12.08 35.92 1.85
C GLN A 149 -11.00 36.98 1.65
N GLN A 150 -9.93 36.94 2.44
CA GLN A 150 -8.78 37.83 2.28
C GLN A 150 -8.13 37.68 0.90
N ALA A 151 -7.92 36.44 0.44
CA ALA A 151 -7.33 36.19 -0.86
C ALA A 151 -8.23 36.68 -2.01
N LEU A 152 -9.54 36.50 -1.90
CA LEU A 152 -10.51 36.99 -2.88
C LEU A 152 -10.54 38.52 -2.91
N ALA A 153 -10.52 39.19 -1.75
CA ALA A 153 -10.45 40.67 -1.67
C ALA A 153 -9.15 41.22 -2.28
N MET A 154 -8.02 40.59 -2.03
CA MET A 154 -6.73 40.94 -2.64
C MET A 154 -6.74 40.75 -4.16
N TYR A 155 -7.39 39.70 -4.65
CA TYR A 155 -7.54 39.44 -6.07
C TYR A 155 -8.42 40.49 -6.77
N ASP A 156 -9.51 40.91 -6.13
CA ASP A 156 -10.45 41.94 -6.63
C ASP A 156 -9.82 43.34 -6.67
N ALA A 157 -8.86 43.63 -5.80
CA ALA A 157 -8.11 44.90 -5.82
C ALA A 157 -7.31 45.12 -7.12
N ASN A 158 -7.07 44.06 -7.90
CA ASN A 158 -6.48 44.01 -9.22
C ASN A 158 -5.08 44.67 -9.37
N ASN A 159 -4.42 44.97 -8.25
CA ASN A 159 -3.09 45.58 -8.17
C ASN A 159 -2.02 44.71 -7.54
N ILE A 160 -2.37 43.45 -7.18
CA ILE A 160 -1.51 42.50 -6.46
C ILE A 160 -1.30 41.28 -7.35
N GLN A 161 -0.04 40.82 -7.46
CA GLN A 161 0.24 39.63 -8.22
C GLN A 161 -0.28 38.38 -7.48
N ILE A 162 -0.73 37.38 -8.23
CA ILE A 162 -1.23 36.11 -7.64
C ILE A 162 -0.20 35.50 -6.68
N LYS A 163 1.08 35.58 -7.01
CA LYS A 163 2.16 35.05 -6.17
C LYS A 163 2.13 35.68 -4.77
N ASP A 164 1.97 36.99 -4.69
CA ASP A 164 1.97 37.74 -3.44
C ASP A 164 0.70 37.45 -2.61
N ILE A 165 -0.45 37.26 -3.28
CA ILE A 165 -1.69 36.81 -2.63
C ILE A 165 -1.51 35.45 -1.97
N LEU A 166 -0.89 34.49 -2.67
CA LEU A 166 -0.66 33.14 -2.15
C LEU A 166 0.32 33.16 -0.97
N GLU A 167 1.36 33.99 -1.04
CA GLU A 167 2.35 34.14 0.01
C GLU A 167 1.74 34.81 1.27
N ALA A 168 0.94 35.85 1.09
CA ALA A 168 0.30 36.57 2.20
C ALA A 168 -0.79 35.76 2.91
N THR A 169 -1.55 34.94 2.18
CA THR A 169 -2.69 34.18 2.73
C THR A 169 -2.36 32.73 3.08
N GLY A 170 -1.27 32.19 2.51
CA GLY A 170 -0.83 30.80 2.68
C GLY A 170 -1.79 29.78 2.05
N ILE A 171 -2.68 30.19 1.13
CA ILE A 171 -3.55 29.26 0.39
C ILE A 171 -2.83 28.78 -0.89
N SER A 172 -3.24 27.62 -1.40
CA SER A 172 -2.69 27.12 -2.67
C SER A 172 -3.34 27.81 -3.86
N ARG A 173 -2.60 27.87 -4.97
CA ARG A 173 -3.13 28.40 -6.25
C ARG A 173 -4.42 27.68 -6.68
N ALA A 174 -4.46 26.37 -6.55
CA ALA A 174 -5.65 25.60 -6.87
C ALA A 174 -6.85 25.97 -6.00
N THR A 175 -6.64 26.23 -4.71
CA THR A 175 -7.69 26.70 -3.80
C THR A 175 -8.23 28.06 -4.22
N LEU A 176 -7.37 29.02 -4.55
CA LEU A 176 -7.78 30.35 -5.00
C LEU A 176 -8.68 30.25 -6.23
N TYR A 177 -8.23 29.54 -7.28
CA TYR A 177 -9.01 29.42 -8.51
C TYR A 177 -10.33 28.67 -8.32
N LEU A 178 -10.36 27.63 -7.50
CA LEU A 178 -11.60 26.92 -7.15
C LEU A 178 -12.66 27.86 -6.56
N TYR A 179 -12.25 28.77 -5.68
CA TYR A 179 -13.20 29.72 -5.06
C TYR A 179 -13.58 30.85 -6.00
N LEU A 180 -12.71 31.26 -6.91
CA LEU A 180 -13.04 32.20 -7.98
C LEU A 180 -14.07 31.63 -8.95
N GLU A 181 -13.94 30.37 -9.35
CA GLU A 181 -14.93 29.69 -10.21
C GLU A 181 -16.28 29.59 -9.53
N ARG A 182 -16.33 29.10 -8.27
CA ARG A 182 -17.57 29.01 -7.49
C ARG A 182 -18.28 30.37 -7.37
N ARG A 183 -17.53 31.44 -7.19
CA ARG A 183 -18.10 32.79 -7.11
C ARG A 183 -18.72 33.24 -8.46
N LYS A 184 -18.06 32.91 -9.58
CA LYS A 184 -18.61 33.20 -10.92
C LYS A 184 -19.90 32.43 -11.18
N GLU A 185 -19.95 31.16 -10.79
CA GLU A 185 -21.15 30.33 -10.92
C GLU A 185 -22.32 30.88 -10.08
N MET A 186 -22.07 31.33 -8.86
CA MET A 186 -23.08 31.94 -8.01
C MET A 186 -23.61 33.28 -8.59
N GLN A 187 -22.74 34.07 -9.21
CA GLN A 187 -23.13 35.34 -9.84
C GLN A 187 -23.94 35.13 -11.13
N SER A 188 -23.62 34.08 -11.90
CA SER A 188 -24.36 33.74 -13.12
C SER A 188 -25.72 33.07 -12.83
N SER A 189 -25.93 32.56 -11.62
CA SER A 189 -27.18 31.91 -11.20
C SER A 189 -28.20 32.84 -10.53
N GLN A 190 -27.88 34.13 -10.36
CA GLN A 190 -28.86 35.12 -9.91
C GLN A 190 -29.65 35.67 -11.11
N PRO A 191 -30.99 35.47 -11.19
CA PRO A 191 -31.80 36.04 -12.25
C PRO A 191 -31.77 37.56 -12.13
N GLN A 192 -31.49 38.25 -13.27
CA GLN A 192 -31.62 39.70 -13.38
C GLN A 192 -33.07 40.07 -13.01
N SER A 193 -33.25 40.73 -11.90
CA SER A 193 -34.51 41.39 -11.55
C SER A 193 -34.75 42.51 -12.59
N ILE A 194 -35.67 42.25 -13.50
CA ILE A 194 -36.17 43.22 -14.47
C ILE A 194 -36.86 44.31 -13.63
N THR A 195 -36.21 45.45 -13.54
CA THR A 195 -36.87 46.71 -13.13
C THR A 195 -37.64 47.25 -14.33
N ASP A 196 -38.89 46.84 -14.47
CA ASP A 196 -39.85 47.57 -15.27
C ASP A 196 -40.19 48.87 -14.51
N ASN A 197 -39.71 49.99 -15.03
CA ASN A 197 -40.20 51.30 -14.73
C ASN A 197 -41.21 51.70 -15.82
N SER A 198 -42.48 51.76 -15.40
CA SER A 198 -43.50 52.54 -16.12
C SER A 198 -43.84 53.76 -15.31
#